data_9d674dd370f0818243c347307c3dabc1
#
_entry.id   9d674dd370f0818243c347307c3dabc1
#
_cell.length_a   1.000
_cell.length_b   1.000
_cell.length_c   1.000
_cell.angle_alpha   90.00
_cell.angle_beta   90.00
_cell.angle_gamma   90.00
#
_symmetry.space_group_name_H-M   'P 1'
#
loop_
_entity.id
_entity.type
_entity.pdbx_description
1 polymer ?
#
loop_
_entity_poly.entity_id
_entity_poly.type
_entity_poly.pdbx_seq_one_letter_code
_entity_poly.pdbx_strand_id
1 'polypeptide(L)'
;VIQGREVFLKAEDFMQDIVKSIIQKNDSKIVLVVLDGLGGLPMHGKSELETADIPNLDMLARNSACGLHTPVFFGITPGSGPGHLALFGYDAIKWQIGRGALEALGLGIELRKTDIAVRCNYATLEKGVIKDRRAGRIPTEKSRKLTEGLQKKIKKIENAEVIFAPGMEHRFAVVLRFPAPLEKGAADIMDTDPQKEGKPPVKVTPMCPQAEKAAKIIEKLIRAVTEIIKNQAAANFILLRGFSQAPDIPHFEDVYGLKSLAIATYPMYRGLAKLIGMDAPAVTGGVKEEIDFLKQNYKKYDFFFLHIKKVDSYGEDGNFKEKTAEIERFDHILPGILALEPEVLIITGDHSTPSLLKGHSWHPVPVLLSSAYVFGGLCNSFSERECTKGELGIFPTVNIMPLALANALRLKKFGA
;
A
#
# COMPACT_ATOMS: atom_id res chain seq x y z
N VAL A 1 28.14 -14.07 3.24
CA VAL A 1 27.03 -13.13 2.91
C VAL A 1 25.69 -13.85 2.87
N ILE A 2 25.62 -15.13 2.44
CA ILE A 2 24.36 -15.91 2.35
C ILE A 2 23.88 -16.38 3.74
N GLN A 3 24.76 -16.76 4.64
CA GLN A 3 24.39 -17.20 6.00
C GLN A 3 23.78 -16.08 6.88
N GLY A 4 24.21 -14.82 6.72
CA GLY A 4 23.65 -13.70 7.45
C GLY A 4 22.20 -13.36 7.04
N ARG A 5 21.83 -13.63 5.80
CA ARG A 5 20.46 -13.37 5.28
C ARG A 5 19.43 -14.36 5.82
N GLU A 6 19.81 -15.63 6.01
CA GLU A 6 18.93 -16.65 6.60
C GLU A 6 18.66 -16.42 8.11
N VAL A 7 19.62 -15.84 8.83
CA VAL A 7 19.46 -15.54 10.27
C VAL A 7 18.50 -14.36 10.48
N PHE A 8 18.58 -13.32 9.66
CA PHE A 8 17.65 -12.17 9.74
C PHE A 8 16.22 -12.56 9.33
N LEU A 9 16.04 -13.31 8.25
CA LEU A 9 14.72 -13.79 7.81
C LEU A 9 14.04 -14.71 8.84
N LYS A 10 14.82 -15.47 9.62
CA LYS A 10 14.29 -16.28 10.73
C LYS A 10 13.87 -15.45 11.96
N ALA A 11 14.52 -14.32 12.21
CA ALA A 11 14.22 -13.48 13.36
C ALA A 11 12.86 -12.77 13.28
N GLU A 12 12.43 -12.37 12.08
CA GLU A 12 11.17 -11.63 11.88
C GLU A 12 9.95 -12.55 11.80
N ASP A 13 10.07 -13.75 11.23
CA ASP A 13 9.07 -14.81 11.38
C ASP A 13 8.86 -15.19 12.84
N PHE A 14 9.95 -15.24 13.57
CA PHE A 14 9.97 -15.51 14.99
C PHE A 14 9.25 -14.43 15.81
N MET A 15 9.32 -13.14 15.41
CA MET A 15 8.59 -12.06 16.09
C MET A 15 7.07 -12.17 15.96
N GLN A 16 6.54 -12.43 14.76
CA GLN A 16 5.10 -12.64 14.57
C GLN A 16 4.61 -13.87 15.33
N ASP A 17 5.39 -14.96 15.34
CA ASP A 17 5.08 -16.17 16.10
C ASP A 17 5.09 -15.93 17.60
N ILE A 18 6.07 -15.16 18.12
CA ILE A 18 6.10 -14.73 19.53
C ILE A 18 4.84 -13.93 19.87
N VAL A 19 4.56 -12.87 19.13
CA VAL A 19 3.38 -12.03 19.35
C VAL A 19 2.11 -12.87 19.36
N LYS A 20 1.93 -13.73 18.36
CA LYS A 20 0.78 -14.64 18.27
C LYS A 20 0.66 -15.57 19.47
N SER A 21 1.78 -16.07 20.02
CA SER A 21 1.79 -17.00 21.17
C SER A 21 1.37 -16.36 22.51
N ILE A 22 1.48 -15.04 22.62
CA ILE A 22 1.19 -14.31 23.86
C ILE A 22 -0.04 -13.39 23.77
N ILE A 23 -0.78 -13.45 22.66
CA ILE A 23 -2.00 -12.65 22.51
C ILE A 23 -3.00 -12.99 23.63
N GLN A 24 -3.63 -11.95 24.17
CA GLN A 24 -4.83 -12.07 25.00
C GLN A 24 -5.93 -11.15 24.47
N LYS A 25 -7.18 -11.63 24.51
CA LYS A 25 -8.35 -10.87 24.07
C LYS A 25 -8.86 -9.98 25.20
N ASN A 26 -9.24 -8.77 24.85
CA ASN A 26 -10.00 -7.83 25.68
C ASN A 26 -10.83 -6.93 24.74
N ASP A 27 -11.54 -5.94 25.26
CA ASP A 27 -12.44 -5.04 24.51
C ASP A 27 -11.78 -3.73 24.07
N SER A 28 -10.46 -3.57 24.29
CA SER A 28 -9.73 -2.36 23.93
C SER A 28 -9.77 -2.08 22.42
N LYS A 29 -9.79 -0.80 22.07
CA LYS A 29 -9.84 -0.32 20.68
C LYS A 29 -8.51 0.30 20.30
N ILE A 30 -8.00 -0.08 19.12
CA ILE A 30 -6.77 0.46 18.54
C ILE A 30 -7.15 1.20 17.26
N VAL A 31 -6.79 2.46 17.16
CA VAL A 31 -6.99 3.29 15.96
C VAL A 31 -5.63 3.67 15.40
N LEU A 32 -5.33 3.23 14.18
CA LEU A 32 -4.16 3.63 13.40
C LEU A 32 -4.60 4.62 12.32
N VAL A 33 -4.17 5.86 12.44
CA VAL A 33 -4.38 6.90 11.44
C VAL A 33 -3.10 7.08 10.63
N VAL A 34 -3.22 6.96 9.31
CA VAL A 34 -2.10 7.14 8.38
C VAL A 34 -2.37 8.35 7.49
N LEU A 35 -1.57 9.41 7.69
CA LEU A 35 -1.45 10.49 6.74
C LEU A 35 -0.39 10.07 5.72
N ASP A 36 -0.84 9.61 4.56
CA ASP A 36 0.01 9.08 3.50
C ASP A 36 1.12 10.09 3.14
N GLY A 37 2.38 9.65 3.19
CA GLY A 37 3.52 10.51 2.88
C GLY A 37 3.79 11.63 3.89
N LEU A 38 3.42 11.47 5.17
CA LEU A 38 3.48 12.52 6.20
C LEU A 38 4.84 13.19 6.34
N GLY A 39 5.93 12.41 6.40
CA GLY A 39 7.26 12.96 6.62
C GLY A 39 7.68 13.95 5.54
N GLY A 40 8.32 15.03 5.96
CA GLY A 40 8.82 16.12 5.13
C GLY A 40 10.32 16.38 5.28
N LEU A 41 10.82 17.35 4.53
CA LEU A 41 12.17 17.90 4.65
C LEU A 41 12.10 19.41 4.71
N PRO A 42 13.04 20.07 5.40
CA PRO A 42 13.03 21.51 5.54
C PRO A 42 13.11 22.23 4.17
N MET A 43 12.09 23.01 3.88
CA MET A 43 12.12 24.07 2.86
C MET A 43 12.12 25.41 3.59
N HIS A 44 13.14 26.25 3.36
CA HIS A 44 13.31 27.51 4.10
C HIS A 44 13.37 27.34 5.64
N GLY A 45 13.98 26.23 6.09
CA GLY A 45 14.26 25.97 7.50
C GLY A 45 13.24 25.10 8.26
N LYS A 46 12.05 24.85 7.69
CA LYS A 46 10.99 24.02 8.29
C LYS A 46 10.45 23.02 7.28
N SER A 47 10.06 21.83 7.76
CA SER A 47 9.26 20.88 6.99
C SER A 47 7.79 21.33 6.87
N GLU A 48 7.00 20.61 6.09
CA GLU A 48 5.55 20.86 5.98
C GLU A 48 4.87 20.66 7.33
N LEU A 49 5.24 19.60 8.07
CA LEU A 49 4.70 19.29 9.39
C LEU A 49 5.12 20.33 10.44
N GLU A 50 6.38 20.81 10.39
CA GLU A 50 6.87 21.89 11.26
C GLU A 50 6.24 23.25 10.96
N THR A 51 5.68 23.44 9.75
CA THR A 51 5.06 24.70 9.32
C THR A 51 3.57 24.74 9.60
N ALA A 52 2.93 23.58 9.64
CA ALA A 52 1.48 23.46 9.85
C ALA A 52 1.07 23.97 11.25
N ASP A 53 -0.07 24.67 11.30
CA ASP A 53 -0.74 25.03 12.56
C ASP A 53 -1.64 23.88 13.02
N ILE A 54 -1.11 23.06 13.96
CA ILE A 54 -1.68 21.78 14.36
C ILE A 54 -1.84 21.66 15.88
N PRO A 55 -2.61 22.55 16.52
CA PRO A 55 -2.68 22.62 17.98
C PRO A 55 -3.20 21.34 18.65
N ASN A 56 -4.09 20.57 17.99
CA ASN A 56 -4.61 19.32 18.55
C ASN A 56 -3.55 18.21 18.50
N LEU A 57 -2.83 18.06 17.39
CA LEU A 57 -1.69 17.12 17.28
C LEU A 57 -0.56 17.48 18.24
N ASP A 58 -0.24 18.75 18.39
CA ASP A 58 0.78 19.23 19.33
C ASP A 58 0.40 18.96 20.78
N MET A 59 -0.87 19.21 21.14
CA MET A 59 -1.38 18.89 22.46
C MET A 59 -1.33 17.36 22.70
N LEU A 60 -1.70 16.57 21.71
CA LEU A 60 -1.66 15.11 21.81
C LEU A 60 -0.21 14.61 21.95
N ALA A 61 0.73 15.16 21.18
CA ALA A 61 2.14 14.78 21.22
C ALA A 61 2.78 15.01 22.60
N ARG A 62 2.41 16.09 23.28
CA ARG A 62 2.90 16.37 24.65
C ARG A 62 2.52 15.29 25.66
N ASN A 63 1.44 14.57 25.41
CA ASN A 63 0.90 13.54 26.31
C ASN A 63 1.06 12.13 25.77
N SER A 64 1.86 11.96 24.70
CA SER A 64 2.01 10.69 23.97
C SER A 64 3.45 10.27 23.87
N ALA A 65 3.69 9.00 23.59
CA ALA A 65 4.97 8.51 23.15
C ALA A 65 5.21 8.89 21.69
N CYS A 66 6.22 9.70 21.42
CA CYS A 66 6.61 10.07 20.06
C CYS A 66 7.92 9.40 19.66
N GLY A 67 8.15 9.28 18.36
CA GLY A 67 9.38 8.76 17.78
C GLY A 67 9.38 8.83 16.26
N LEU A 68 10.31 8.14 15.67
CA LEU A 68 10.43 7.98 14.22
C LEU A 68 10.45 6.50 13.88
N HIS A 69 9.84 6.10 12.77
CA HIS A 69 9.93 4.73 12.31
C HIS A 69 10.50 4.64 10.89
N THR A 70 11.07 3.48 10.56
CA THR A 70 11.69 3.21 9.26
C THR A 70 10.88 2.13 8.54
N PRO A 71 10.17 2.48 7.44
CA PRO A 71 9.19 1.58 6.81
C PRO A 71 9.74 0.26 6.27
N VAL A 72 10.88 0.26 5.62
CA VAL A 72 11.50 -0.95 5.05
C VAL A 72 12.85 -1.21 5.70
N PHE A 73 13.79 -0.30 5.47
CA PHE A 73 15.13 -0.35 6.06
C PHE A 73 15.79 1.02 5.96
N PHE A 74 16.82 1.27 6.77
CA PHE A 74 17.58 2.54 6.74
C PHE A 74 18.13 2.81 5.34
N GLY A 75 17.86 4.01 4.80
CA GLY A 75 18.33 4.43 3.49
C GLY A 75 17.56 3.83 2.29
N ILE A 76 16.52 3.02 2.53
CA ILE A 76 15.68 2.44 1.47
C ILE A 76 14.39 3.25 1.34
N THR A 77 14.18 3.83 0.18
CA THR A 77 12.93 4.54 -0.15
C THR A 77 11.78 3.54 -0.31
N PRO A 78 10.74 3.59 0.52
CA PRO A 78 9.61 2.69 0.41
C PRO A 78 8.64 3.12 -0.69
N GLY A 79 7.92 2.16 -1.26
CA GLY A 79 6.66 2.43 -1.94
C GLY A 79 5.49 2.33 -0.94
N SER A 80 4.30 2.82 -1.31
CA SER A 80 3.13 2.81 -0.42
C SER A 80 2.70 1.38 -0.01
N GLY A 81 2.78 0.40 -0.92
CA GLY A 81 2.46 -1.01 -0.57
C GLY A 81 3.35 -1.57 0.54
N PRO A 82 4.68 -1.57 0.37
CA PRO A 82 5.63 -1.94 1.42
C PRO A 82 5.48 -1.15 2.72
N GLY A 83 5.29 0.18 2.65
CA GLY A 83 5.09 1.03 3.83
C GLY A 83 3.87 0.60 4.65
N HIS A 84 2.73 0.39 3.99
CA HIS A 84 1.51 -0.06 4.67
C HIS A 84 1.61 -1.48 5.22
N LEU A 85 2.23 -2.42 4.49
CA LEU A 85 2.48 -3.76 5.03
C LEU A 85 3.29 -3.69 6.33
N ALA A 86 4.34 -2.85 6.35
CA ALA A 86 5.14 -2.66 7.55
C ALA A 86 4.32 -2.05 8.70
N LEU A 87 3.44 -1.07 8.44
CA LEU A 87 2.51 -0.51 9.44
C LEU A 87 1.55 -1.56 10.02
N PHE A 88 1.14 -2.52 9.20
CA PHE A 88 0.33 -3.66 9.65
C PHE A 88 1.16 -4.77 10.30
N GLY A 89 2.48 -4.54 10.53
CA GLY A 89 3.37 -5.48 11.18
C GLY A 89 3.85 -6.64 10.29
N TYR A 90 3.74 -6.50 8.97
CA TYR A 90 4.28 -7.48 8.02
C TYR A 90 5.60 -7.00 7.43
N ASP A 91 6.62 -7.85 7.48
CA ASP A 91 7.90 -7.55 6.86
C ASP A 91 7.75 -7.32 5.34
N ALA A 92 8.01 -6.09 4.91
CA ALA A 92 7.90 -5.69 3.51
C ALA A 92 8.97 -6.31 2.60
N ILE A 93 10.07 -6.81 3.16
CA ILE A 93 11.12 -7.51 2.41
C ILE A 93 10.69 -8.96 2.13
N LYS A 94 10.06 -9.60 3.12
CA LYS A 94 9.51 -10.95 2.99
C LYS A 94 8.27 -10.98 2.11
N TRP A 95 7.32 -10.09 2.36
CA TRP A 95 6.00 -10.04 1.72
C TRP A 95 5.98 -9.03 0.57
N GLN A 96 6.79 -9.29 -0.47
CA GLN A 96 6.81 -8.44 -1.65
C GLN A 96 5.55 -8.62 -2.49
N ILE A 97 4.79 -7.53 -2.64
CA ILE A 97 3.64 -7.49 -3.55
C ILE A 97 4.12 -6.98 -4.90
N GLY A 98 4.01 -7.82 -5.93
CA GLY A 98 4.43 -7.45 -7.28
C GLY A 98 3.57 -6.33 -7.88
N ARG A 99 4.13 -5.60 -8.85
CA ARG A 99 3.48 -4.43 -9.48
C ARG A 99 2.12 -4.73 -10.10
N GLY A 100 1.94 -5.92 -10.68
CA GLY A 100 0.66 -6.33 -11.25
C GLY A 100 -0.41 -6.48 -10.19
N ALA A 101 -0.07 -7.11 -9.05
CA ALA A 101 -0.98 -7.26 -7.93
C ALA A 101 -1.36 -5.89 -7.34
N LEU A 102 -0.39 -4.99 -7.12
CA LEU A 102 -0.67 -3.63 -6.64
C LEU A 102 -1.56 -2.84 -7.60
N GLU A 103 -1.33 -2.93 -8.91
CA GLU A 103 -2.18 -2.27 -9.91
C GLU A 103 -3.61 -2.84 -9.88
N ALA A 104 -3.77 -4.16 -9.85
CA ALA A 104 -5.07 -4.82 -9.78
C ALA A 104 -5.84 -4.43 -8.51
N LEU A 105 -5.18 -4.45 -7.35
CA LEU A 105 -5.74 -4.00 -6.07
C LEU A 105 -6.13 -2.52 -6.13
N GLY A 106 -5.27 -1.68 -6.73
CA GLY A 106 -5.52 -0.26 -6.93
C GLY A 106 -6.72 0.04 -7.84
N LEU A 107 -7.08 -0.89 -8.71
CA LEU A 107 -8.26 -0.81 -9.58
C LEU A 107 -9.48 -1.53 -8.99
N GLY A 108 -9.38 -1.99 -7.72
CA GLY A 108 -10.49 -2.59 -6.98
C GLY A 108 -10.73 -4.08 -7.25
N ILE A 109 -9.79 -4.76 -7.91
CA ILE A 109 -9.88 -6.22 -8.12
C ILE A 109 -9.40 -6.93 -6.86
N GLU A 110 -10.23 -7.81 -6.32
CA GLU A 110 -9.85 -8.74 -5.26
C GLU A 110 -9.05 -9.90 -5.85
N LEU A 111 -7.81 -10.06 -5.40
CA LEU A 111 -6.92 -11.13 -5.84
C LEU A 111 -7.12 -12.40 -5.02
N ARG A 112 -7.02 -13.54 -5.69
CA ARG A 112 -7.13 -14.89 -5.12
C ARG A 112 -5.84 -15.67 -5.33
N LYS A 113 -5.61 -16.72 -4.57
CA LYS A 113 -4.47 -17.67 -4.76
C LYS A 113 -4.44 -18.31 -6.16
N THR A 114 -5.52 -18.19 -6.91
CA THR A 114 -5.67 -18.67 -8.30
C THR A 114 -5.29 -17.62 -9.34
N ASP A 115 -4.87 -16.42 -8.96
CA ASP A 115 -4.75 -15.29 -9.86
C ASP A 115 -3.29 -14.96 -10.19
N ILE A 116 -3.07 -14.61 -11.46
CA ILE A 116 -1.89 -13.87 -11.92
C ILE A 116 -2.36 -12.50 -12.37
N ALA A 117 -1.89 -11.47 -11.69
CA ALA A 117 -2.15 -10.08 -12.05
C ALA A 117 -0.98 -9.50 -12.83
N VAL A 118 -1.27 -8.63 -13.79
CA VAL A 118 -0.26 -7.96 -14.59
C VAL A 118 -0.70 -6.53 -14.90
N ARG A 119 0.24 -5.60 -14.77
CA ARG A 119 0.06 -4.22 -15.20
C ARG A 119 0.27 -4.13 -16.71
N CYS A 120 -0.66 -3.51 -17.40
CA CYS A 120 -0.65 -3.36 -18.85
C CYS A 120 -0.61 -1.90 -19.27
N ASN A 121 0.10 -1.63 -20.36
CA ASN A 121 0.06 -0.36 -21.05
C ASN A 121 -0.45 -0.58 -22.49
N TYR A 122 -1.36 0.26 -22.95
CA TYR A 122 -1.53 0.44 -24.39
C TYR A 122 -0.27 1.05 -24.98
N ALA A 123 0.14 0.58 -26.14
CA ALA A 123 1.33 1.02 -26.86
C ALA A 123 1.03 1.18 -28.35
N THR A 124 1.88 1.93 -29.06
CA THR A 124 1.86 2.04 -30.50
C THR A 124 2.94 1.13 -31.09
N LEU A 125 2.52 0.13 -31.85
CA LEU A 125 3.40 -0.74 -32.65
C LEU A 125 3.37 -0.30 -34.09
N GLU A 126 4.53 -0.08 -34.69
CA GLU A 126 4.69 0.27 -36.11
C GLU A 126 5.85 -0.52 -36.71
N LYS A 127 5.61 -1.19 -37.83
CA LYS A 127 6.63 -2.01 -38.55
C LYS A 127 7.37 -3.01 -37.62
N GLY A 128 6.66 -3.60 -36.64
CA GLY A 128 7.20 -4.59 -35.71
C GLY A 128 8.03 -4.04 -34.54
N VAL A 129 8.13 -2.72 -34.38
CA VAL A 129 8.82 -2.07 -33.30
C VAL A 129 7.86 -1.17 -32.47
N ILE A 130 8.13 -0.99 -31.21
CA ILE A 130 7.38 -0.10 -30.32
C ILE A 130 7.76 1.35 -30.65
N LYS A 131 6.85 2.07 -31.25
CA LYS A 131 7.00 3.49 -31.59
C LYS A 131 6.75 4.37 -30.37
N ASP A 132 5.76 4.00 -29.55
CA ASP A 132 5.42 4.70 -28.30
C ASP A 132 4.92 3.67 -27.28
N ARG A 133 5.62 3.61 -26.14
CA ARG A 133 5.34 2.69 -25.04
C ARG A 133 4.11 3.09 -24.22
N ARG A 134 3.54 4.25 -24.47
CA ARG A 134 2.43 4.85 -23.69
C ARG A 134 1.26 5.27 -24.59
N ALA A 135 1.26 4.87 -25.87
CA ALA A 135 0.20 5.19 -26.84
C ALA A 135 -0.21 6.69 -26.84
N GLY A 136 0.79 7.61 -26.78
CA GLY A 136 0.55 9.05 -26.70
C GLY A 136 -0.17 9.50 -25.44
N ARG A 137 -0.17 8.70 -24.38
CA ARG A 137 -0.99 8.93 -23.17
C ARG A 137 -2.44 9.22 -23.51
N ILE A 138 -3.08 8.31 -24.22
CA ILE A 138 -4.49 8.44 -24.60
C ILE A 138 -5.34 8.85 -23.39
N PRO A 139 -6.38 9.67 -23.59
CA PRO A 139 -7.27 10.08 -22.49
C PRO A 139 -7.85 8.89 -21.74
N THR A 140 -7.97 9.00 -20.43
CA THR A 140 -8.49 7.95 -19.53
C THR A 140 -9.83 7.40 -20.02
N GLU A 141 -10.72 8.24 -20.50
CA GLU A 141 -12.02 7.83 -21.01
C GLU A 141 -11.92 6.95 -22.27
N LYS A 142 -10.96 7.23 -23.16
CA LYS A 142 -10.68 6.39 -24.33
C LYS A 142 -10.10 5.04 -23.92
N SER A 143 -9.16 5.04 -22.97
CA SER A 143 -8.60 3.82 -22.37
C SER A 143 -9.69 2.95 -21.74
N ARG A 144 -10.60 3.57 -20.97
CA ARG A 144 -11.74 2.89 -20.34
C ARG A 144 -12.61 2.19 -21.38
N LYS A 145 -13.05 2.90 -22.42
CA LYS A 145 -13.87 2.32 -23.48
C LYS A 145 -13.20 1.15 -24.20
N LEU A 146 -11.89 1.26 -24.46
CA LEU A 146 -11.11 0.16 -25.05
C LEU A 146 -11.08 -1.04 -24.11
N THR A 147 -10.77 -0.84 -22.85
CA THR A 147 -10.63 -1.90 -21.84
C THR A 147 -11.98 -2.60 -21.58
N GLU A 148 -13.08 -1.85 -21.47
CA GLU A 148 -14.43 -2.40 -21.39
C GLU A 148 -14.82 -3.19 -22.65
N GLY A 149 -14.39 -2.71 -23.82
CA GLY A 149 -14.55 -3.42 -25.09
C GLY A 149 -13.79 -4.76 -25.12
N LEU A 150 -12.58 -4.80 -24.58
CA LEU A 150 -11.80 -6.03 -24.41
C LEU A 150 -12.50 -6.98 -23.45
N GLN A 151 -12.98 -6.50 -22.28
CA GLN A 151 -13.70 -7.33 -21.31
C GLN A 151 -14.96 -7.97 -21.88
N LYS A 152 -15.69 -7.25 -22.76
CA LYS A 152 -16.89 -7.81 -23.42
C LYS A 152 -16.54 -8.95 -24.39
N LYS A 153 -15.39 -8.87 -25.08
CA LYS A 153 -14.98 -9.80 -26.12
C LYS A 153 -14.12 -10.96 -25.63
N ILE A 154 -13.32 -10.74 -24.58
CA ILE A 154 -12.40 -11.73 -24.05
C ILE A 154 -12.77 -11.96 -22.59
N LYS A 155 -13.50 -13.03 -22.31
CA LYS A 155 -13.85 -13.45 -20.96
C LYS A 155 -12.96 -14.58 -20.45
N LYS A 156 -12.37 -15.35 -21.38
CA LYS A 156 -11.57 -16.53 -21.06
C LYS A 156 -10.53 -16.78 -22.15
N ILE A 157 -9.34 -17.20 -21.75
CA ILE A 157 -8.32 -17.78 -22.63
C ILE A 157 -7.98 -19.16 -22.09
N GLU A 158 -8.22 -20.19 -22.90
CA GLU A 158 -8.16 -21.60 -22.47
C GLU A 158 -9.00 -21.85 -21.19
N ASN A 159 -8.34 -22.23 -20.09
CA ASN A 159 -8.99 -22.49 -18.80
C ASN A 159 -8.93 -21.31 -17.82
N ALA A 160 -8.28 -20.19 -18.17
CA ALA A 160 -8.18 -19.01 -17.33
C ALA A 160 -9.27 -17.99 -17.67
N GLU A 161 -10.02 -17.54 -16.69
CA GLU A 161 -10.88 -16.36 -16.78
C GLU A 161 -10.00 -15.11 -16.93
N VAL A 162 -10.40 -14.15 -17.77
CA VAL A 162 -9.67 -12.92 -17.99
C VAL A 162 -10.48 -11.74 -17.50
N ILE A 163 -9.92 -10.99 -16.57
CA ILE A 163 -10.51 -9.79 -15.98
C ILE A 163 -9.68 -8.59 -16.40
N PHE A 164 -10.28 -7.64 -17.09
CA PHE A 164 -9.66 -6.38 -17.49
C PHE A 164 -10.18 -5.25 -16.60
N ALA A 165 -9.29 -4.45 -16.03
CA ALA A 165 -9.66 -3.27 -15.25
C ALA A 165 -9.03 -2.00 -15.85
N PRO A 166 -9.85 -1.00 -16.24
CA PRO A 166 -9.34 0.25 -16.80
C PRO A 166 -8.61 1.07 -15.74
N GLY A 167 -7.42 1.56 -16.10
CA GLY A 167 -6.61 2.48 -15.31
C GLY A 167 -6.64 3.89 -15.88
N MET A 168 -5.68 4.69 -15.45
CA MET A 168 -5.53 6.07 -15.93
C MET A 168 -4.73 6.10 -17.25
N GLU A 169 -5.11 7.01 -18.16
CA GLU A 169 -4.44 7.22 -19.44
C GLU A 169 -4.26 5.90 -20.22
N HIS A 170 -3.04 5.57 -20.57
CA HIS A 170 -2.66 4.36 -21.32
C HIS A 170 -2.59 3.08 -20.46
N ARG A 171 -2.91 3.13 -19.17
CA ARG A 171 -2.75 2.01 -18.21
C ARG A 171 -4.04 1.23 -18.05
N PHE A 172 -3.88 -0.05 -17.79
CA PHE A 172 -4.95 -0.93 -17.32
C PHE A 172 -4.31 -2.15 -16.63
N ALA A 173 -5.10 -2.92 -15.91
CA ALA A 173 -4.66 -4.20 -15.36
C ALA A 173 -5.38 -5.36 -16.05
N VAL A 174 -4.70 -6.51 -16.06
CA VAL A 174 -5.31 -7.79 -16.40
C VAL A 174 -5.06 -8.76 -15.27
N VAL A 175 -6.11 -9.50 -14.89
CA VAL A 175 -6.00 -10.64 -13.98
C VAL A 175 -6.41 -11.89 -14.73
N LEU A 176 -5.53 -12.89 -14.73
CA LEU A 176 -5.79 -14.23 -15.20
C LEU A 176 -6.15 -15.08 -13.99
N ARG A 177 -7.39 -15.51 -13.90
CA ARG A 177 -7.92 -16.36 -12.83
C ARG A 177 -8.01 -17.80 -13.28
N PHE A 178 -7.21 -18.65 -12.66
CA PHE A 178 -7.14 -20.07 -12.95
C PHE A 178 -8.16 -20.87 -12.12
N PRO A 179 -8.54 -22.09 -12.54
CA PRO A 179 -9.53 -22.90 -11.82
C PRO A 179 -9.02 -23.51 -10.52
N ALA A 180 -7.70 -23.50 -10.28
CA ALA A 180 -7.05 -24.04 -9.08
C ALA A 180 -5.93 -23.11 -8.60
N PRO A 181 -5.54 -23.19 -7.31
CA PRO A 181 -4.39 -22.47 -6.79
C PRO A 181 -3.13 -22.72 -7.62
N LEU A 182 -2.32 -21.69 -7.76
CA LEU A 182 -1.10 -21.72 -8.55
C LEU A 182 0.10 -22.07 -7.66
N GLU A 183 1.05 -22.81 -8.24
CA GLU A 183 2.33 -23.05 -7.59
C GLU A 183 3.15 -21.75 -7.50
N LYS A 184 4.01 -21.65 -6.51
CA LYS A 184 4.96 -20.54 -6.39
C LYS A 184 5.83 -20.49 -7.64
N GLY A 185 5.98 -19.30 -8.22
CA GLY A 185 6.72 -19.09 -9.46
C GLY A 185 5.84 -19.12 -10.73
N ALA A 186 4.54 -19.44 -10.65
CA ALA A 186 3.68 -19.48 -11.84
C ALA A 186 3.54 -18.10 -12.55
N ALA A 187 3.87 -17.00 -11.86
CA ALA A 187 3.92 -15.66 -12.42
C ALA A 187 5.35 -15.18 -12.76
N ASP A 188 6.36 -16.02 -12.64
CA ASP A 188 7.75 -15.66 -12.96
C ASP A 188 7.94 -15.59 -14.48
N ILE A 189 7.45 -14.51 -15.06
CA ILE A 189 7.42 -14.25 -16.50
C ILE A 189 8.09 -12.90 -16.75
N MET A 190 8.95 -12.87 -17.77
CA MET A 190 9.65 -11.65 -18.18
C MET A 190 8.67 -10.59 -18.70
N ASP A 191 8.87 -9.33 -18.31
CA ASP A 191 8.15 -8.20 -18.85
C ASP A 191 8.23 -8.16 -20.38
N THR A 192 7.12 -7.89 -21.07
CA THR A 192 7.11 -7.76 -22.53
C THR A 192 7.49 -6.36 -23.03
N ASP A 193 7.63 -5.41 -22.10
CA ASP A 193 8.04 -4.04 -22.39
C ASP A 193 9.56 -3.94 -22.57
N PRO A 194 10.07 -3.55 -23.76
CA PRO A 194 11.50 -3.41 -24.01
C PRO A 194 12.14 -2.21 -23.27
N GLN A 195 11.34 -1.43 -22.55
CA GLN A 195 11.71 -0.21 -21.83
C GLN A 195 12.35 0.91 -22.67
N LYS A 196 12.43 0.70 -23.98
CA LYS A 196 12.96 1.65 -24.97
C LYS A 196 12.08 1.62 -26.23
N GLU A 197 11.88 2.78 -26.84
CA GLU A 197 11.24 2.93 -28.14
C GLU A 197 12.18 2.49 -29.26
N GLY A 198 11.63 2.17 -30.42
CA GLY A 198 12.40 1.66 -31.57
C GLY A 198 12.86 0.21 -31.43
N LYS A 199 12.44 -0.51 -30.40
CA LYS A 199 12.74 -1.94 -30.21
C LYS A 199 11.47 -2.79 -30.38
N PRO A 200 11.61 -4.06 -30.85
CA PRO A 200 10.49 -4.99 -30.84
C PRO A 200 10.02 -5.26 -29.41
N PRO A 201 8.74 -5.64 -29.23
CA PRO A 201 8.27 -6.15 -27.95
C PRO A 201 9.11 -7.36 -27.52
N VAL A 202 9.38 -7.47 -26.22
CA VAL A 202 10.05 -8.66 -25.68
C VAL A 202 9.08 -9.85 -25.75
N LYS A 203 9.57 -11.00 -26.15
CA LYS A 203 8.77 -12.23 -26.19
C LYS A 203 8.37 -12.63 -24.78
N VAL A 204 7.18 -13.20 -24.64
CA VAL A 204 6.76 -13.81 -23.40
C VAL A 204 7.69 -14.97 -23.08
N THR A 205 8.44 -14.87 -21.99
CA THR A 205 9.47 -15.85 -21.61
C THR A 205 9.22 -16.28 -20.17
N PRO A 206 8.88 -17.55 -19.91
CA PRO A 206 8.82 -18.07 -18.54
C PRO A 206 10.25 -18.13 -17.97
N MET A 207 10.39 -17.71 -16.71
CA MET A 207 11.67 -17.69 -16.02
C MET A 207 11.91 -18.96 -15.20
N CYS A 208 10.87 -19.81 -15.07
CA CYS A 208 10.93 -21.12 -14.42
C CYS A 208 9.86 -22.07 -15.02
N PRO A 209 9.97 -23.39 -14.80
CA PRO A 209 9.01 -24.36 -15.34
C PRO A 209 7.56 -24.11 -14.91
N GLN A 210 7.34 -23.64 -13.68
CA GLN A 210 6.01 -23.35 -13.14
C GLN A 210 5.26 -22.26 -13.92
N ALA A 211 6.00 -21.35 -14.56
CA ALA A 211 5.45 -20.25 -15.35
C ALA A 211 5.06 -20.62 -16.79
N GLU A 212 5.48 -21.80 -17.31
CA GLU A 212 5.28 -22.16 -18.71
C GLU A 212 3.81 -22.16 -19.17
N LYS A 213 2.93 -22.70 -18.32
CA LYS A 213 1.48 -22.74 -18.63
C LYS A 213 0.89 -21.32 -18.73
N ALA A 214 1.24 -20.46 -17.77
CA ALA A 214 0.78 -19.08 -17.76
C ALA A 214 1.35 -18.29 -18.94
N ALA A 215 2.64 -18.48 -19.27
CA ALA A 215 3.28 -17.84 -20.42
C ALA A 215 2.55 -18.15 -21.75
N LYS A 216 2.17 -19.41 -21.99
CA LYS A 216 1.39 -19.79 -23.19
C LYS A 216 0.02 -19.10 -23.25
N ILE A 217 -0.67 -18.98 -22.12
CA ILE A 217 -1.96 -18.28 -22.01
C ILE A 217 -1.78 -16.78 -22.29
N ILE A 218 -0.72 -16.18 -21.75
CA ILE A 218 -0.39 -14.76 -21.95
C ILE A 218 -0.05 -14.46 -23.42
N GLU A 219 0.69 -15.33 -24.09
CA GLU A 219 0.91 -15.18 -25.55
C GLU A 219 -0.40 -15.15 -26.33
N LYS A 220 -1.33 -16.07 -26.01
CA LYS A 220 -2.67 -16.10 -26.64
C LYS A 220 -3.48 -14.85 -26.30
N LEU A 221 -3.38 -14.36 -25.06
CA LEU A 221 -4.02 -13.11 -24.64
C LEU A 221 -3.51 -11.92 -25.45
N ILE A 222 -2.18 -11.76 -25.58
CA ILE A 222 -1.59 -10.66 -26.36
C ILE A 222 -2.08 -10.70 -27.81
N ARG A 223 -2.10 -11.89 -28.43
CA ARG A 223 -2.59 -12.05 -29.80
C ARG A 223 -4.07 -11.67 -29.93
N ALA A 224 -4.91 -12.17 -29.02
CA ALA A 224 -6.36 -11.88 -29.02
C ALA A 224 -6.64 -10.39 -28.81
N VAL A 225 -5.96 -9.75 -27.88
CA VAL A 225 -6.09 -8.31 -27.62
C VAL A 225 -5.62 -7.51 -28.83
N THR A 226 -4.44 -7.83 -29.38
CA THR A 226 -3.86 -7.12 -30.54
C THR A 226 -4.80 -7.20 -31.75
N GLU A 227 -5.41 -8.34 -32.02
CA GLU A 227 -6.35 -8.49 -33.12
C GLU A 227 -7.56 -7.56 -32.99
N ILE A 228 -8.03 -7.33 -31.76
CA ILE A 228 -9.18 -6.44 -31.50
C ILE A 228 -8.80 -4.96 -31.67
N ILE A 229 -7.58 -4.57 -31.26
CA ILE A 229 -7.17 -3.16 -31.22
C ILE A 229 -6.25 -2.73 -32.35
N LYS A 230 -5.83 -3.63 -33.27
CA LYS A 230 -4.86 -3.35 -34.33
C LYS A 230 -5.17 -2.13 -35.20
N ASN A 231 -6.44 -1.77 -35.33
CA ASN A 231 -6.87 -0.62 -36.15
C ASN A 231 -6.93 0.69 -35.35
N GLN A 232 -6.54 0.70 -34.06
CA GLN A 232 -6.44 1.94 -33.32
C GLN A 232 -5.18 2.71 -33.68
N ALA A 233 -5.30 4.03 -33.88
CA ALA A 233 -4.18 4.86 -34.39
C ALA A 233 -2.96 4.85 -33.43
N ALA A 234 -3.20 4.95 -32.09
CA ALA A 234 -2.13 5.02 -31.11
C ALA A 234 -2.07 3.78 -30.21
N ALA A 235 -3.22 3.19 -29.85
CA ALA A 235 -3.32 2.10 -28.88
C ALA A 235 -3.56 0.76 -29.61
N ASN A 236 -2.68 0.38 -30.52
CA ASN A 236 -2.83 -0.79 -31.39
C ASN A 236 -2.09 -2.05 -30.89
N PHE A 237 -1.39 -1.93 -29.76
CA PHE A 237 -0.66 -3.01 -29.11
C PHE A 237 -0.72 -2.87 -27.59
N ILE A 238 -0.29 -3.92 -26.87
CA ILE A 238 -0.19 -3.90 -25.40
C ILE A 238 1.18 -4.36 -24.94
N LEU A 239 1.66 -3.76 -23.85
CA LEU A 239 2.87 -4.15 -23.14
C LEU A 239 2.51 -4.57 -21.73
N LEU A 240 3.03 -5.70 -21.27
CA LEU A 240 2.73 -6.32 -19.99
C LEU A 240 3.94 -6.22 -19.07
N ARG A 241 3.72 -5.87 -17.80
CA ARG A 241 4.78 -5.63 -16.82
C ARG A 241 4.40 -6.09 -15.41
N GLY A 242 5.38 -6.64 -14.70
CA GLY A 242 5.27 -6.97 -13.30
C GLY A 242 4.23 -8.05 -13.03
N PHE A 243 4.32 -9.16 -13.76
CA PHE A 243 3.50 -10.34 -13.48
C PHE A 243 3.67 -10.75 -12.02
N SER A 244 2.56 -11.02 -11.34
CA SER A 244 2.59 -11.36 -9.93
C SER A 244 1.38 -12.18 -9.51
N GLN A 245 1.63 -13.16 -8.63
CA GLN A 245 0.58 -13.86 -7.90
C GLN A 245 0.11 -13.02 -6.71
N ALA A 246 -1.08 -13.31 -6.20
CA ALA A 246 -1.46 -12.84 -4.88
C ALA A 246 -0.49 -13.46 -3.85
N PRO A 247 0.18 -12.67 -3.01
CA PRO A 247 1.04 -13.24 -1.98
C PRO A 247 0.20 -13.98 -0.93
N ASP A 248 0.74 -15.09 -0.42
CA ASP A 248 0.11 -15.87 0.65
C ASP A 248 0.46 -15.26 2.02
N ILE A 249 -0.08 -14.09 2.30
CA ILE A 249 0.16 -13.36 3.55
C ILE A 249 -0.83 -13.88 4.60
N PRO A 250 -0.39 -14.18 5.84
CA PRO A 250 -1.29 -14.54 6.93
C PRO A 250 -2.34 -13.45 7.20
N HIS A 251 -3.56 -13.84 7.54
CA HIS A 251 -4.60 -12.87 7.84
C HIS A 251 -4.30 -12.11 9.13
N PHE A 252 -4.66 -10.84 9.17
CA PHE A 252 -4.41 -9.94 10.29
C PHE A 252 -5.04 -10.45 11.61
N GLU A 253 -6.25 -10.99 11.55
CA GLU A 253 -6.93 -11.58 12.69
C GLU A 253 -6.20 -12.84 13.19
N ASP A 254 -5.65 -13.67 12.31
CA ASP A 254 -4.89 -14.87 12.68
C ASP A 254 -3.57 -14.54 13.36
N VAL A 255 -2.96 -13.39 13.01
CA VAL A 255 -1.68 -12.93 13.57
C VAL A 255 -1.88 -12.18 14.87
N TYR A 256 -2.87 -11.28 14.94
CA TYR A 256 -3.01 -10.32 16.04
C TYR A 256 -4.26 -10.50 16.90
N GLY A 257 -5.16 -11.42 16.53
CA GLY A 257 -6.41 -11.68 17.27
C GLY A 257 -7.37 -10.48 17.26
N LEU A 258 -7.26 -9.58 16.26
CA LEU A 258 -8.02 -8.34 16.16
C LEU A 258 -9.01 -8.41 15.00
N LYS A 259 -10.29 -8.21 15.28
CA LYS A 259 -11.27 -7.94 14.24
C LYS A 259 -11.05 -6.54 13.71
N SER A 260 -10.74 -6.39 12.41
CA SER A 260 -10.19 -5.17 11.84
C SER A 260 -11.03 -4.56 10.72
N LEU A 261 -11.11 -3.22 10.71
CA LEU A 261 -11.78 -2.42 9.70
C LEU A 261 -10.80 -1.43 9.08
N ALA A 262 -10.65 -1.47 7.76
CA ALA A 262 -9.90 -0.49 7.00
C ALA A 262 -10.85 0.53 6.36
N ILE A 263 -10.57 1.81 6.61
CA ILE A 263 -11.33 2.96 6.15
C ILE A 263 -10.41 3.78 5.24
N ALA A 264 -10.59 3.65 3.94
CA ALA A 264 -9.79 4.34 2.94
C ALA A 264 -10.63 4.62 1.69
N THR A 265 -10.56 5.83 1.17
CA THR A 265 -11.25 6.18 -0.09
C THR A 265 -10.51 5.61 -1.30
N TYR A 266 -9.18 5.54 -1.26
CA TYR A 266 -8.39 5.06 -2.38
C TYR A 266 -8.39 3.52 -2.49
N PRO A 267 -8.76 2.95 -3.67
CA PRO A 267 -8.98 1.50 -3.83
C PRO A 267 -7.77 0.62 -3.51
N MET A 268 -6.54 1.08 -3.79
CA MET A 268 -5.32 0.31 -3.54
C MET A 268 -5.17 -0.06 -2.06
N TYR A 269 -5.41 0.89 -1.15
CA TYR A 269 -5.24 0.64 0.29
C TYR A 269 -6.34 -0.27 0.84
N ARG A 270 -7.56 -0.17 0.30
CA ARG A 270 -8.62 -1.15 0.60
C ARG A 270 -8.27 -2.54 0.09
N GLY A 271 -7.73 -2.63 -1.13
CA GLY A 271 -7.27 -3.89 -1.70
C GLY A 271 -6.15 -4.53 -0.88
N LEU A 272 -5.19 -3.72 -0.42
CA LEU A 272 -4.10 -4.17 0.44
C LEU A 272 -4.61 -4.67 1.80
N ALA A 273 -5.54 -3.94 2.42
CA ALA A 273 -6.17 -4.34 3.67
C ALA A 273 -6.97 -5.66 3.50
N LYS A 274 -7.74 -5.80 2.43
CA LYS A 274 -8.45 -7.06 2.11
C LYS A 274 -7.50 -8.23 1.89
N LEU A 275 -6.34 -7.99 1.28
CA LEU A 275 -5.33 -9.03 1.05
C LEU A 275 -4.85 -9.69 2.35
N ILE A 276 -4.80 -8.93 3.43
CA ILE A 276 -4.46 -9.42 4.77
C ILE A 276 -5.70 -9.73 5.63
N GLY A 277 -6.89 -9.83 5.03
CA GLY A 277 -8.12 -10.27 5.68
C GLY A 277 -8.87 -9.21 6.48
N MET A 278 -8.58 -7.91 6.33
CA MET A 278 -9.36 -6.85 6.96
C MET A 278 -10.68 -6.59 6.21
N ASP A 279 -11.74 -6.25 6.92
CA ASP A 279 -12.92 -5.67 6.30
C ASP A 279 -12.57 -4.29 5.74
N ALA A 280 -12.83 -4.07 4.43
CA ALA A 280 -12.49 -2.82 3.76
C ALA A 280 -13.60 -2.40 2.77
N PRO A 281 -14.76 -1.98 3.25
CA PRO A 281 -15.86 -1.52 2.42
C PRO A 281 -15.48 -0.23 1.68
N ALA A 282 -16.21 0.07 0.60
CA ALA A 282 -16.05 1.34 -0.08
C ALA A 282 -16.65 2.46 0.77
N VAL A 283 -15.83 3.45 1.10
CA VAL A 283 -16.26 4.71 1.70
C VAL A 283 -16.13 5.80 0.64
N THR A 284 -17.16 6.60 0.48
CA THR A 284 -17.19 7.73 -0.46
C THR A 284 -17.28 9.04 0.30
N GLY A 285 -16.63 10.07 -0.22
CA GLY A 285 -16.57 11.39 0.41
C GLY A 285 -15.15 11.78 0.79
N GLY A 286 -15.02 12.63 1.78
CA GLY A 286 -13.74 13.10 2.33
C GLY A 286 -13.45 12.51 3.70
N VAL A 287 -12.46 13.10 4.37
CA VAL A 287 -11.98 12.62 5.69
C VAL A 287 -13.07 12.69 6.76
N LYS A 288 -14.01 13.63 6.64
CA LYS A 288 -15.15 13.73 7.55
C LYS A 288 -16.04 12.48 7.46
N GLU A 289 -16.35 12.04 6.26
CA GLU A 289 -17.17 10.85 6.01
C GLU A 289 -16.44 9.57 6.47
N GLU A 290 -15.11 9.53 6.35
CA GLU A 290 -14.28 8.45 6.88
C GLU A 290 -14.36 8.37 8.41
N ILE A 291 -14.31 9.52 9.11
CA ILE A 291 -14.47 9.57 10.58
C ILE A 291 -15.90 9.22 11.00
N ASP A 292 -16.91 9.70 10.28
CA ASP A 292 -18.29 9.34 10.58
C ASP A 292 -18.54 7.84 10.39
N PHE A 293 -17.89 7.23 9.40
CA PHE A 293 -17.92 5.78 9.19
C PHE A 293 -17.20 5.01 10.30
N LEU A 294 -16.05 5.52 10.77
CA LEU A 294 -15.35 5.01 11.95
C LEU A 294 -16.28 4.99 13.17
N LYS A 295 -16.93 6.11 13.49
CA LYS A 295 -17.87 6.25 14.63
C LYS A 295 -19.01 5.23 14.57
N GLN A 296 -19.64 5.07 13.41
CA GLN A 296 -20.76 4.14 13.20
C GLN A 296 -20.38 2.68 13.41
N ASN A 297 -19.10 2.32 13.23
CA ASN A 297 -18.62 0.96 13.31
C ASN A 297 -17.74 0.70 14.55
N TYR A 298 -17.51 1.71 15.41
CA TYR A 298 -16.54 1.64 16.50
C TYR A 298 -16.75 0.47 17.47
N LYS A 299 -18.01 0.11 17.77
CA LYS A 299 -18.33 -1.02 18.64
C LYS A 299 -18.17 -2.40 18.02
N LYS A 300 -18.01 -2.49 16.67
CA LYS A 300 -18.04 -3.75 15.94
C LYS A 300 -16.66 -4.38 15.71
N TYR A 301 -15.60 -3.58 15.81
CA TYR A 301 -14.23 -3.96 15.52
C TYR A 301 -13.30 -3.62 16.67
N ASP A 302 -12.09 -4.21 16.65
CA ASP A 302 -11.04 -4.00 17.65
C ASP A 302 -9.94 -3.09 17.14
N PHE A 303 -9.68 -3.15 15.82
CA PHE A 303 -8.65 -2.38 15.13
C PHE A 303 -9.25 -1.60 13.96
N PHE A 304 -8.83 -0.34 13.85
CA PHE A 304 -9.26 0.55 12.78
C PHE A 304 -8.04 1.13 12.09
N PHE A 305 -7.97 0.97 10.78
CA PHE A 305 -7.02 1.65 9.91
C PHE A 305 -7.76 2.77 9.18
N LEU A 306 -7.39 4.02 9.44
CA LEU A 306 -7.92 5.22 8.79
C LEU A 306 -6.84 5.84 7.91
N HIS A 307 -7.11 6.04 6.62
CA HIS A 307 -6.11 6.44 5.64
C HIS A 307 -6.45 7.74 4.94
N ILE A 308 -5.55 8.71 4.99
CA ILE A 308 -5.70 10.06 4.42
C ILE A 308 -4.68 10.26 3.29
N LYS A 309 -5.14 10.23 2.03
CA LYS A 309 -4.28 10.16 0.84
C LYS A 309 -3.63 11.48 0.41
N LYS A 310 -4.29 12.61 0.57
CA LYS A 310 -3.92 13.86 -0.12
C LYS A 310 -2.56 14.44 0.30
N VAL A 311 -2.08 14.13 1.50
CA VAL A 311 -0.79 14.63 2.01
C VAL A 311 0.36 14.16 1.10
N ASP A 312 0.34 12.87 0.69
CA ASP A 312 1.30 12.32 -0.25
C ASP A 312 1.17 12.96 -1.64
N SER A 313 -0.04 13.09 -2.16
CA SER A 313 -0.25 13.64 -3.49
C SER A 313 0.33 15.04 -3.64
N TYR A 314 0.12 15.90 -2.65
CA TYR A 314 0.70 17.24 -2.65
C TYR A 314 2.23 17.24 -2.48
N GLY A 315 2.77 16.27 -1.72
CA GLY A 315 4.22 16.06 -1.63
C GLY A 315 4.83 15.66 -2.97
N GLU A 316 4.23 14.71 -3.69
CA GLU A 316 4.65 14.30 -5.04
C GLU A 316 4.58 15.43 -6.07
N ASP A 317 3.57 16.30 -5.97
CA ASP A 317 3.42 17.50 -6.80
C ASP A 317 4.45 18.60 -6.44
N GLY A 318 5.15 18.48 -5.31
CA GLY A 318 6.04 19.52 -4.78
C GLY A 318 5.28 20.72 -4.23
N ASN A 319 4.03 20.53 -3.87
CA ASN A 319 3.14 21.58 -3.39
C ASN A 319 3.18 21.68 -1.86
N PHE A 320 4.25 22.31 -1.35
CA PHE A 320 4.49 22.50 0.09
C PHE A 320 3.29 23.10 0.80
N LYS A 321 2.70 24.18 0.22
CA LYS A 321 1.59 24.90 0.84
C LYS A 321 0.34 24.02 1.01
N GLU A 322 -0.04 23.27 -0.03
CA GLU A 322 -1.23 22.43 0.05
C GLU A 322 -1.00 21.19 0.92
N LYS A 323 0.24 20.64 0.96
CA LYS A 323 0.59 19.58 1.89
C LYS A 323 0.44 20.05 3.34
N THR A 324 0.98 21.21 3.69
CA THR A 324 0.81 21.86 5.00
C THR A 324 -0.67 22.04 5.33
N ALA A 325 -1.45 22.63 4.42
CA ALA A 325 -2.88 22.85 4.63
C ALA A 325 -3.69 21.54 4.79
N GLU A 326 -3.29 20.45 4.15
CA GLU A 326 -3.97 19.15 4.34
C GLU A 326 -3.69 18.55 5.72
N ILE A 327 -2.48 18.74 6.26
CA ILE A 327 -2.14 18.34 7.64
C ILE A 327 -2.97 19.17 8.64
N GLU A 328 -3.13 20.48 8.42
CA GLU A 328 -3.98 21.36 9.22
C GLU A 328 -5.45 20.94 9.16
N ARG A 329 -5.97 20.58 7.96
CA ARG A 329 -7.34 20.07 7.81
C ARG A 329 -7.55 18.78 8.63
N PHE A 330 -6.56 17.90 8.66
CA PHE A 330 -6.63 16.72 9.52
C PHE A 330 -6.65 17.11 11.00
N ASP A 331 -5.80 18.04 11.43
CA ASP A 331 -5.78 18.51 12.82
C ASP A 331 -7.15 19.02 13.30
N HIS A 332 -7.86 19.77 12.45
CA HIS A 332 -9.20 20.29 12.78
C HIS A 332 -10.26 19.20 13.01
N ILE A 333 -10.10 18.02 12.41
CA ILE A 333 -11.06 16.92 12.56
C ILE A 333 -10.61 15.87 13.58
N LEU A 334 -9.37 15.91 14.03
CA LEU A 334 -8.80 15.00 15.03
C LEU A 334 -9.63 14.92 16.32
N PRO A 335 -10.23 16.01 16.86
CA PRO A 335 -11.12 15.93 18.03
C PRO A 335 -12.27 14.93 17.85
N GLY A 336 -12.72 14.71 16.61
CA GLY A 336 -13.76 13.71 16.32
C GLY A 336 -13.30 12.25 16.53
N ILE A 337 -12.00 11.98 16.42
CA ILE A 337 -11.40 10.67 16.74
C ILE A 337 -11.14 10.59 18.24
N LEU A 338 -10.60 11.65 18.85
CA LEU A 338 -10.31 11.69 20.30
C LEU A 338 -11.56 11.47 21.14
N ALA A 339 -12.72 11.99 20.70
CA ALA A 339 -14.00 11.78 21.37
C ALA A 339 -14.50 10.33 21.40
N LEU A 340 -13.85 9.42 20.66
CA LEU A 340 -14.13 7.98 20.73
C LEU A 340 -13.34 7.28 21.87
N GLU A 341 -12.39 8.00 22.46
CA GLU A 341 -11.55 7.52 23.57
C GLU A 341 -10.91 6.15 23.28
N PRO A 342 -10.21 5.95 22.15
CA PRO A 342 -9.53 4.69 21.90
C PRO A 342 -8.46 4.44 22.94
N GLU A 343 -8.33 3.20 23.43
CA GLU A 343 -7.27 2.83 24.37
C GLU A 343 -5.88 3.03 23.78
N VAL A 344 -5.75 2.88 22.44
CA VAL A 344 -4.53 3.21 21.71
C VAL A 344 -4.88 3.98 20.44
N LEU A 345 -4.31 5.17 20.29
CA LEU A 345 -4.36 5.95 19.08
C LEU A 345 -2.93 6.11 18.54
N ILE A 346 -2.72 5.71 17.28
CA ILE A 346 -1.45 5.91 16.58
C ILE A 346 -1.70 6.83 15.39
N ILE A 347 -0.87 7.87 15.27
CA ILE A 347 -0.89 8.79 14.13
C ILE A 347 0.49 8.82 13.51
N THR A 348 0.58 8.52 12.21
CA THR A 348 1.83 8.43 11.47
C THR A 348 1.61 8.53 9.96
N GLY A 349 2.66 8.32 9.15
CA GLY A 349 2.63 8.08 7.71
C GLY A 349 3.18 6.70 7.37
N ASP A 350 3.02 6.28 6.14
CA ASP A 350 3.59 5.03 5.60
C ASP A 350 4.99 5.22 5.01
N HIS A 351 5.32 6.44 4.64
CA HIS A 351 6.62 6.91 4.17
C HIS A 351 6.72 8.44 4.30
N SER A 352 7.90 8.96 4.03
CA SER A 352 8.11 10.40 3.84
C SER A 352 7.99 10.76 2.36
N THR A 353 7.24 11.84 2.06
CA THR A 353 7.10 12.40 0.70
C THR A 353 7.37 13.90 0.73
N PRO A 354 8.64 14.31 0.92
CA PRO A 354 8.97 15.72 0.99
C PRO A 354 8.65 16.47 -0.31
N SER A 355 7.96 17.58 -0.23
CA SER A 355 7.69 18.45 -1.39
C SER A 355 8.98 18.93 -2.07
N LEU A 356 10.07 19.03 -1.31
CA LEU A 356 11.41 19.35 -1.82
C LEU A 356 11.89 18.33 -2.86
N LEU A 357 11.61 17.02 -2.65
CA LEU A 357 12.07 15.92 -3.51
C LEU A 357 11.01 15.53 -4.56
N LYS A 358 9.77 15.98 -4.42
CA LYS A 358 8.65 15.63 -5.31
C LYS A 358 8.49 14.12 -5.49
N GLY A 359 8.57 13.39 -4.39
CA GLY A 359 8.47 11.94 -4.37
C GLY A 359 8.85 11.35 -3.03
N HIS A 360 8.67 10.04 -2.92
CA HIS A 360 9.01 9.31 -1.69
C HIS A 360 10.50 9.40 -1.38
N SER A 361 10.82 9.32 -0.10
CA SER A 361 12.19 9.35 0.38
C SER A 361 12.44 8.32 1.49
N TRP A 362 13.72 8.05 1.75
CA TRP A 362 14.18 7.07 2.75
C TRP A 362 14.19 7.61 4.19
N HIS A 363 13.73 8.85 4.39
CA HIS A 363 13.76 9.48 5.72
C HIS A 363 12.77 8.78 6.65
N PRO A 364 13.14 8.59 7.92
CA PRO A 364 12.23 8.08 8.92
C PRO A 364 10.97 8.94 9.06
N VAL A 365 9.87 8.31 9.42
CA VAL A 365 8.53 8.91 9.45
C VAL A 365 8.14 9.23 10.90
N PRO A 366 7.63 10.43 11.21
CA PRO A 366 7.10 10.75 12.53
C PRO A 366 5.98 9.81 12.94
N VAL A 367 5.99 9.39 14.21
CA VAL A 367 4.95 8.59 14.82
C VAL A 367 4.63 9.10 16.22
N LEU A 368 3.34 9.10 16.53
CA LEU A 368 2.77 9.39 17.83
C LEU A 368 1.92 8.20 18.27
N LEU A 369 2.14 7.70 19.48
CA LEU A 369 1.34 6.67 20.12
C LEU A 369 0.77 7.22 21.42
N SER A 370 -0.54 7.35 21.48
CA SER A 370 -1.28 7.79 22.66
C SER A 370 -1.93 6.61 23.33
N SER A 371 -1.68 6.43 24.62
CA SER A 371 -2.34 5.47 25.50
C SER A 371 -2.17 5.88 26.96
N ALA A 372 -2.86 5.20 27.88
CA ALA A 372 -2.69 5.40 29.32
C ALA A 372 -1.34 4.89 29.87
N TYR A 373 -0.53 4.20 29.07
CA TYR A 373 0.68 3.49 29.50
C TYR A 373 1.97 4.04 28.89
N VAL A 374 1.96 5.28 28.43
CA VAL A 374 3.14 5.99 27.94
C VAL A 374 3.63 7.02 28.95
N PHE A 375 4.91 7.36 28.94
CA PHE A 375 5.41 8.42 29.80
C PHE A 375 4.95 9.80 29.36
N GLY A 376 5.04 10.09 28.04
CA GLY A 376 4.73 11.41 27.48
C GLY A 376 5.72 12.50 27.91
N GLY A 377 5.44 13.74 27.52
CA GLY A 377 6.16 14.93 28.03
C GLY A 377 7.53 15.19 27.43
N LEU A 378 8.04 14.36 26.51
CA LEU A 378 9.33 14.56 25.86
C LEU A 378 9.27 15.44 24.61
N CYS A 379 8.10 15.48 23.94
CA CYS A 379 7.88 16.28 22.74
C CYS A 379 6.97 17.46 23.02
N ASN A 380 7.33 18.65 22.54
CA ASN A 380 6.51 19.85 22.69
C ASN A 380 5.48 20.03 21.56
N SER A 381 5.75 19.39 20.42
CA SER A 381 4.91 19.42 19.22
C SER A 381 5.09 18.15 18.41
N PHE A 382 4.18 17.89 17.46
CA PHE A 382 4.30 16.77 16.54
C PHE A 382 5.07 17.18 15.28
N SER A 383 6.35 16.89 15.24
CA SER A 383 7.21 17.19 14.08
C SER A 383 8.37 16.22 13.97
N GLU A 384 9.05 16.21 12.83
CA GLU A 384 10.21 15.35 12.59
C GLU A 384 11.31 15.59 13.65
N ARG A 385 11.62 16.87 13.98
CA ARG A 385 12.65 17.21 14.95
C ARG A 385 12.26 16.88 16.38
N GLU A 386 11.03 17.17 16.78
CA GLU A 386 10.57 16.82 18.13
C GLU A 386 10.51 15.31 18.32
N CYS A 387 10.03 14.55 17.31
CA CYS A 387 9.98 13.10 17.36
C CYS A 387 11.36 12.43 17.52
N THR A 388 12.47 13.09 17.15
CA THR A 388 13.84 12.58 17.46
C THR A 388 14.14 12.52 18.95
N LYS A 389 13.42 13.28 19.77
CA LYS A 389 13.58 13.35 21.22
C LYS A 389 12.63 12.42 21.97
N GLY A 390 11.65 11.86 21.27
CA GLY A 390 10.57 11.08 21.85
C GLY A 390 11.02 9.74 22.42
N GLU A 391 10.24 9.19 23.34
CA GLU A 391 10.56 7.95 24.08
C GLU A 391 10.66 6.70 23.20
N LEU A 392 10.01 6.69 22.02
CA LEU A 392 10.07 5.56 21.09
C LEU A 392 11.39 5.51 20.32
N GLY A 393 12.15 6.62 20.27
CA GLY A 393 13.38 6.70 19.47
C GLY A 393 13.14 6.45 17.97
N ILE A 394 14.10 5.78 17.31
CA ILE A 394 13.97 5.36 15.91
C ILE A 394 13.90 3.84 15.85
N PHE A 395 12.85 3.29 15.25
CA PHE A 395 12.60 1.85 15.24
C PHE A 395 12.00 1.35 13.90
N PRO A 396 12.09 0.03 13.61
CA PRO A 396 11.45 -0.57 12.44
C PRO A 396 9.93 -0.48 12.52
N THR A 397 9.29 -0.09 11.43
CA THR A 397 7.83 0.11 11.35
C THR A 397 7.02 -1.13 11.75
N VAL A 398 7.53 -2.33 11.49
CA VAL A 398 6.88 -3.60 11.88
C VAL A 398 6.61 -3.72 13.37
N ASN A 399 7.30 -2.94 14.20
CA ASN A 399 7.12 -2.93 15.65
C ASN A 399 5.92 -2.07 16.11
N ILE A 400 5.27 -1.32 15.21
CA ILE A 400 4.08 -0.53 15.55
C ILE A 400 2.96 -1.44 16.08
N MET A 401 2.71 -2.58 15.43
CA MET A 401 1.65 -3.49 15.89
C MET A 401 1.94 -4.13 17.25
N PRO A 402 3.13 -4.69 17.54
CA PRO A 402 3.46 -5.14 18.89
C PRO A 402 3.34 -4.03 19.95
N LEU A 403 3.79 -2.81 19.66
CA LEU A 403 3.64 -1.66 20.57
C LEU A 403 2.17 -1.31 20.82
N ALA A 404 1.35 -1.31 19.77
CA ALA A 404 -0.09 -1.07 19.89
C ALA A 404 -0.78 -2.12 20.77
N LEU A 405 -0.48 -3.40 20.54
CA LEU A 405 -1.03 -4.51 21.32
C LEU A 405 -0.61 -4.46 22.79
N ALA A 406 0.67 -4.12 23.06
CA ALA A 406 1.18 -3.98 24.43
C ALA A 406 0.44 -2.86 25.18
N ASN A 407 0.32 -1.68 24.55
CA ASN A 407 -0.39 -0.53 25.11
C ASN A 407 -1.92 -0.75 25.21
N ALA A 408 -2.48 -1.64 24.42
CA ALA A 408 -3.88 -2.08 24.52
C ALA A 408 -4.08 -3.21 25.56
N LEU A 409 -3.04 -3.61 26.30
CA LEU A 409 -3.01 -4.75 27.21
C LEU A 409 -3.49 -6.06 26.56
N ARG A 410 -3.17 -6.26 25.29
CA ARG A 410 -3.51 -7.45 24.50
C ARG A 410 -2.37 -8.46 24.39
N LEU A 411 -1.30 -8.28 25.14
CA LEU A 411 -0.18 -9.22 25.22
C LEU A 411 0.00 -9.71 26.65
N LYS A 412 0.20 -11.03 26.80
CA LYS A 412 0.66 -11.65 28.05
C LYS A 412 2.17 -11.49 28.19
N LYS A 413 2.68 -11.68 29.39
CA LYS A 413 4.11 -11.77 29.66
C LYS A 413 4.72 -12.90 28.82
N PHE A 414 5.84 -12.62 28.17
CA PHE A 414 6.66 -13.63 27.47
C PHE A 414 7.60 -14.31 28.47
N GLY A 415 7.58 -15.63 28.49
CA GLY A 415 8.34 -16.41 29.46
C GLY A 415 7.64 -16.56 30.84
N ALA A 416 8.27 -17.33 31.73
CA ALA A 416 7.73 -17.64 33.05
C ALA A 416 7.76 -16.42 33.99
#